data_6420c65c945ab8b59e0d8acbcee5d625
#
_entry.id   6420c65c945ab8b59e0d8acbcee5d625
#
_cell.length_a   1.000
_cell.length_b   1.000
_cell.length_c   1.000
_cell.angle_alpha   90.00
_cell.angle_beta   90.00
_cell.angle_gamma   90.00
#
_symmetry.space_group_name_H-M   'P 1'
#
loop_
_entity.id
_entity.type
_entity.pdbx_description
1 polymer ?
#
loop_
_entity_poly.entity_id
_entity_poly.type
_entity_poly.pdbx_seq_one_letter_code
_entity_poly.pdbx_strand_id
1 'polypeptide(L)'
;KMENQKKIDTTLQIITCIHKDPEKAIIRAKKTIAFYVSVGKIYREFLALNGFKNETKNIFEEYKKTGLENNHELVPESMINELCISGTPDECKKQLKQFRETGINLPIIQFNPIDNVQDSFDLITSTFSGESN
;
A
#
# COMPACT_ATOMS: atom_id res chain seq x y z
N LYS A 1 17.18 -4.66 -23.94
CA LYS A 1 15.92 -3.96 -23.75
C LYS A 1 15.09 -4.56 -22.63
N MET A 2 14.83 -5.85 -22.71
CA MET A 2 14.11 -6.51 -21.63
C MET A 2 14.90 -6.47 -20.33
N GLU A 3 16.20 -6.57 -20.43
CA GLU A 3 17.04 -6.52 -19.24
C GLU A 3 16.98 -5.17 -18.57
N ASN A 4 16.94 -4.11 -19.35
CA ASN A 4 16.81 -2.77 -18.77
C ASN A 4 15.49 -2.61 -18.06
N GLN A 5 14.43 -3.15 -18.61
CA GLN A 5 13.13 -3.10 -17.96
C GLN A 5 13.12 -3.88 -16.67
N LYS A 6 13.80 -5.03 -16.64
CA LYS A 6 13.89 -5.82 -15.42
C LYS A 6 14.56 -5.06 -14.30
N LYS A 7 15.64 -4.34 -14.62
CA LYS A 7 16.34 -3.57 -13.60
C LYS A 7 15.47 -2.46 -13.04
N ILE A 8 14.71 -1.81 -13.90
CA ILE A 8 13.79 -0.76 -13.46
C ILE A 8 12.66 -1.36 -12.65
N ASP A 9 12.14 -2.51 -13.08
CA ASP A 9 10.98 -3.13 -12.45
C ASP A 9 11.28 -3.72 -11.10
N THR A 10 12.56 -3.87 -10.73
CA THR A 10 12.90 -4.39 -9.41
C THR A 10 12.77 -3.34 -8.31
N THR A 11 12.54 -2.09 -8.67
CA THR A 11 12.31 -1.02 -7.71
C THR A 11 10.81 -0.81 -7.58
N LEU A 12 10.30 -0.88 -6.35
CA LEU A 12 8.87 -0.75 -6.09
C LEU A 12 8.63 0.13 -4.88
N GLN A 13 7.77 1.13 -5.06
CA GLN A 13 7.33 1.97 -3.96
C GLN A 13 6.11 1.31 -3.32
N ILE A 14 6.21 0.96 -2.05
CA ILE A 14 5.19 0.19 -1.35
C ILE A 14 4.50 1.06 -0.31
N ILE A 15 3.19 1.20 -0.44
CA ILE A 15 2.37 1.89 0.55
C ILE A 15 2.50 1.13 1.87
N THR A 16 2.97 1.82 2.91
CA THR A 16 3.25 1.19 4.19
C THR A 16 2.51 1.90 5.31
N CYS A 17 1.70 1.15 6.03
CA CYS A 17 0.88 1.67 7.13
C CYS A 17 1.12 0.80 8.36
N ILE A 18 1.76 1.39 9.35
CA ILE A 18 2.17 0.68 10.57
C ILE A 18 1.46 1.28 11.78
N HIS A 19 0.91 0.43 12.63
CA HIS A 19 0.35 0.86 13.90
C HIS A 19 0.28 -0.34 14.84
N LYS A 20 0.38 -0.08 16.13
CA LYS A 20 0.23 -1.16 17.12
C LYS A 20 -1.16 -1.77 17.09
N ASP A 21 -2.16 -0.98 16.68
CA ASP A 21 -3.52 -1.46 16.43
C ASP A 21 -3.62 -1.83 14.94
N PRO A 22 -3.69 -3.13 14.60
CA PRO A 22 -3.69 -3.53 13.19
C PRO A 22 -4.91 -3.03 12.42
N GLU A 23 -6.03 -2.79 13.09
CA GLU A 23 -7.21 -2.27 12.41
C GLU A 23 -6.97 -0.86 11.89
N LYS A 24 -6.29 -0.02 12.69
CA LYS A 24 -5.96 1.33 12.25
C LYS A 24 -5.04 1.31 11.04
N ALA A 25 -4.09 0.39 11.03
CA ALA A 25 -3.17 0.26 9.90
C ALA A 25 -3.92 -0.12 8.63
N ILE A 26 -4.83 -1.08 8.71
CA ILE A 26 -5.58 -1.54 7.56
C ILE A 26 -6.51 -0.43 7.04
N ILE A 27 -7.18 0.27 7.93
CA ILE A 27 -8.06 1.38 7.52
C ILE A 27 -7.26 2.46 6.80
N ARG A 28 -6.07 2.79 7.32
CA ARG A 28 -5.22 3.79 6.67
C ARG A 28 -4.81 3.33 5.27
N ALA A 29 -4.45 2.05 5.13
CA ALA A 29 -4.09 1.50 3.83
C ALA A 29 -5.26 1.56 2.86
N LYS A 30 -6.45 1.22 3.31
CA LYS A 30 -7.64 1.29 2.47
C LYS A 30 -7.90 2.72 2.01
N LYS A 31 -7.75 3.69 2.91
CA LYS A 31 -7.94 5.10 2.54
C LYS A 31 -6.92 5.55 1.51
N THR A 32 -5.68 5.12 1.64
CA THR A 32 -4.64 5.48 0.68
C THR A 32 -4.92 4.89 -0.69
N ILE A 33 -5.28 3.61 -0.76
CA ILE A 33 -5.62 2.97 -2.03
C ILE A 33 -6.85 3.64 -2.65
N ALA A 34 -7.88 3.89 -1.84
CA ALA A 34 -9.09 4.55 -2.36
C ALA A 34 -8.78 5.92 -2.92
N PHE A 35 -7.90 6.67 -2.26
CA PHE A 35 -7.51 7.99 -2.76
C PHE A 35 -6.85 7.89 -4.12
N TYR A 36 -5.85 7.01 -4.26
CA TYR A 36 -5.14 6.88 -5.53
C TYR A 36 -6.04 6.37 -6.64
N VAL A 37 -6.91 5.41 -6.35
CA VAL A 37 -7.87 4.91 -7.35
C VAL A 37 -8.82 6.03 -7.78
N SER A 38 -9.23 6.87 -6.84
CA SER A 38 -10.21 7.93 -7.11
C SER A 38 -9.62 9.05 -7.95
N VAL A 39 -8.42 9.52 -7.62
CA VAL A 39 -7.86 10.70 -8.27
C VAL A 39 -6.83 10.37 -9.34
N GLY A 40 -6.28 9.17 -9.35
CA GLY A 40 -5.22 8.77 -10.27
C GLY A 40 -5.73 7.86 -11.37
N LYS A 41 -6.04 8.43 -12.53
CA LYS A 41 -6.55 7.63 -13.66
C LYS A 41 -5.58 6.53 -14.07
N ILE A 42 -4.30 6.86 -14.16
CA ILE A 42 -3.29 5.88 -14.60
C ILE A 42 -3.16 4.76 -13.58
N TYR A 43 -3.14 5.11 -12.31
CA TYR A 43 -3.05 4.12 -11.24
C TYR A 43 -4.26 3.20 -11.27
N ARG A 44 -5.44 3.78 -11.41
CA ARG A 44 -6.69 3.01 -11.48
C ARG A 44 -6.69 2.04 -12.66
N GLU A 45 -6.25 2.51 -13.83
CA GLU A 45 -6.18 1.66 -15.01
C GLU A 45 -5.15 0.55 -14.86
N PHE A 46 -4.02 0.87 -14.24
CA PHE A 46 -3.00 -0.13 -13.98
C PHE A 46 -3.54 -1.25 -13.09
N LEU A 47 -4.22 -0.91 -12.01
CA LEU A 47 -4.78 -1.93 -11.13
C LEU A 47 -5.87 -2.73 -11.82
N ALA A 48 -6.69 -2.08 -12.65
CA ALA A 48 -7.73 -2.78 -13.38
C ALA A 48 -7.14 -3.84 -14.31
N LEU A 49 -6.00 -3.53 -14.93
CA LEU A 49 -5.32 -4.49 -15.81
C LEU A 49 -4.63 -5.61 -15.03
N ASN A 50 -4.41 -5.43 -13.75
CA ASN A 50 -3.68 -6.38 -12.93
C ASN A 50 -4.56 -7.14 -11.95
N GLY A 51 -5.81 -7.34 -12.31
CA GLY A 51 -6.69 -8.24 -11.57
C GLY A 51 -7.70 -7.55 -10.66
N PHE A 52 -7.73 -6.22 -10.62
CA PHE A 52 -8.61 -5.50 -9.72
C PHE A 52 -9.64 -4.65 -10.47
N LYS A 53 -10.11 -5.14 -11.61
CA LYS A 53 -11.02 -4.39 -12.45
C LYS A 53 -12.33 -4.04 -11.75
N ASN A 54 -12.95 -5.03 -11.10
CA ASN A 54 -14.22 -4.79 -10.42
C ASN A 54 -14.04 -3.94 -9.18
N GLU A 55 -12.97 -4.16 -8.45
CA GLU A 55 -12.68 -3.42 -7.23
C GLU A 55 -12.45 -1.94 -7.52
N THR A 56 -11.62 -1.65 -8.51
CA THR A 56 -11.34 -0.24 -8.87
C THR A 56 -12.58 0.45 -9.41
N LYS A 57 -13.40 -0.27 -10.16
CA LYS A 57 -14.64 0.28 -10.68
C LYS A 57 -15.58 0.68 -9.54
N ASN A 58 -15.77 -0.21 -8.58
CA ASN A 58 -16.67 0.05 -7.45
C ASN A 58 -16.18 1.23 -6.63
N ILE A 59 -14.88 1.28 -6.34
CA ILE A 59 -14.30 2.37 -5.56
C ILE A 59 -14.48 3.70 -6.27
N PHE A 60 -14.22 3.73 -7.57
CA PHE A 60 -14.32 4.97 -8.34
C PHE A 60 -15.77 5.43 -8.48
N GLU A 61 -16.70 4.50 -8.67
CA GLU A 61 -18.11 4.87 -8.77
C GLU A 61 -18.64 5.44 -7.47
N GLU A 62 -18.21 4.89 -6.35
CA GLU A 62 -18.61 5.43 -5.07
C GLU A 62 -17.99 6.82 -4.86
N TYR A 63 -16.75 7.02 -5.31
CA TYR A 63 -16.12 8.33 -5.25
C TYR A 63 -16.95 9.38 -5.99
N LYS A 64 -17.45 9.03 -7.18
CA LYS A 64 -18.26 9.96 -7.96
C LYS A 64 -19.57 10.31 -7.27
N LYS A 65 -20.08 9.41 -6.43
CA LYS A 65 -21.34 9.64 -5.71
C LYS A 65 -21.16 10.41 -4.42
N THR A 66 -20.18 10.03 -3.60
CA THR A 66 -20.06 10.52 -2.24
C THR A 66 -18.68 11.07 -1.88
N GLY A 67 -17.74 11.09 -2.84
CA GLY A 67 -16.39 11.58 -2.58
C GLY A 67 -15.55 10.53 -1.85
N LEU A 68 -14.57 11.02 -1.09
CA LEU A 68 -13.60 10.14 -0.43
C LEU A 68 -14.02 9.67 0.96
N GLU A 69 -15.17 10.11 1.42
CA GLU A 69 -15.54 9.90 2.81
C GLU A 69 -15.70 8.43 3.17
N ASN A 70 -16.37 7.68 2.30
CA ASN A 70 -16.70 6.29 2.61
C ASN A 70 -16.23 5.27 1.57
N ASN A 71 -15.64 5.73 0.44
CA ASN A 71 -15.33 4.78 -0.61
C ASN A 71 -14.19 3.83 -0.25
N HIS A 72 -13.40 4.16 0.79
CA HIS A 72 -12.37 3.25 1.25
C HIS A 72 -12.94 1.94 1.79
N GLU A 73 -14.19 1.94 2.21
CA GLU A 73 -14.83 0.73 2.71
C GLU A 73 -14.99 -0.32 1.62
N LEU A 74 -14.92 0.09 0.37
CA LEU A 74 -15.03 -0.84 -0.76
C LEU A 74 -13.72 -1.48 -1.15
N VAL A 75 -12.61 -1.08 -0.51
CA VAL A 75 -11.31 -1.70 -0.76
C VAL A 75 -11.23 -3.01 0.01
N PRO A 76 -11.14 -4.16 -0.67
CA PRO A 76 -11.07 -5.44 0.04
C PRO A 76 -9.69 -5.67 0.66
N GLU A 77 -9.65 -6.47 1.71
CA GLU A 77 -8.38 -6.77 2.37
C GLU A 77 -7.41 -7.52 1.47
N SER A 78 -7.94 -8.32 0.55
CA SER A 78 -7.08 -9.02 -0.41
C SER A 78 -6.26 -8.04 -1.24
N MET A 79 -6.85 -6.90 -1.59
CA MET A 79 -6.17 -5.87 -2.33
C MET A 79 -5.08 -5.23 -1.50
N ILE A 80 -5.36 -4.98 -0.22
CA ILE A 80 -4.37 -4.45 0.70
C ILE A 80 -3.20 -5.42 0.86
N ASN A 81 -3.50 -6.70 1.01
CA ASN A 81 -2.45 -7.70 1.20
C ASN A 81 -1.50 -7.81 0.01
N GLU A 82 -2.00 -7.57 -1.19
CA GLU A 82 -1.16 -7.65 -2.37
C GLU A 82 -0.40 -6.35 -2.66
N LEU A 83 -0.96 -5.21 -2.30
CA LEU A 83 -0.41 -3.92 -2.74
C LEU A 83 0.31 -3.15 -1.64
N CYS A 84 0.09 -3.50 -0.38
CA CYS A 84 0.56 -2.70 0.74
C CYS A 84 1.28 -3.56 1.78
N ILE A 85 2.05 -2.87 2.61
CA ILE A 85 2.55 -3.42 3.86
C ILE A 85 1.77 -2.73 4.96
N SER A 86 0.96 -3.47 5.72
CA SER A 86 0.14 -2.86 6.76
C SER A 86 -0.08 -3.81 7.91
N GLY A 87 -0.18 -3.23 9.11
CA GLY A 87 -0.41 -3.99 10.33
C GLY A 87 0.48 -3.54 11.45
N THR A 88 0.71 -4.46 12.40
CA THR A 88 1.64 -4.23 13.51
C THR A 88 3.09 -4.27 13.01
N PRO A 89 4.04 -3.78 13.82
CA PRO A 89 5.44 -3.85 13.41
C PRO A 89 5.91 -5.24 13.00
N ASP A 90 5.55 -6.26 13.76
CA ASP A 90 5.96 -7.63 13.43
C ASP A 90 5.34 -8.11 12.12
N GLU A 91 4.07 -7.79 11.91
CA GLU A 91 3.39 -8.14 10.68
C GLU A 91 4.02 -7.45 9.48
N CYS A 92 4.39 -6.19 9.65
CA CYS A 92 5.01 -5.43 8.57
C CYS A 92 6.39 -5.96 8.20
N LYS A 93 7.18 -6.37 9.19
CA LYS A 93 8.47 -7.00 8.90
C LYS A 93 8.31 -8.26 8.07
N LYS A 94 7.33 -9.09 8.45
CA LYS A 94 7.06 -10.33 7.74
C LYS A 94 6.62 -10.04 6.30
N GLN A 95 5.75 -9.05 6.13
CA GLN A 95 5.27 -8.70 4.80
C GLN A 95 6.38 -8.14 3.92
N LEU A 96 7.28 -7.33 4.48
CA LEU A 96 8.40 -6.82 3.72
C LEU A 96 9.29 -7.95 3.23
N LYS A 97 9.54 -8.94 4.10
CA LYS A 97 10.33 -10.09 3.71
C LYS A 97 9.69 -10.83 2.55
N GLN A 98 8.36 -11.00 2.58
CA GLN A 98 7.64 -11.66 1.49
C GLN A 98 7.78 -10.89 0.18
N PHE A 99 7.71 -9.57 0.23
CA PHE A 99 7.92 -8.75 -0.97
C PHE A 99 9.32 -8.96 -1.54
N ARG A 100 10.32 -9.02 -0.68
CA ARG A 100 11.70 -9.26 -1.14
C ARG A 100 11.86 -10.62 -1.78
N GLU A 101 11.14 -11.61 -1.30
CA GLU A 101 11.21 -12.96 -1.85
C GLU A 101 10.60 -13.05 -3.24
N THR A 102 9.82 -12.05 -3.66
CA THR A 102 9.27 -12.02 -5.02
C THR A 102 10.24 -11.45 -6.05
N GLY A 103 11.45 -11.12 -5.64
CA GLY A 103 12.46 -10.63 -6.57
C GLY A 103 12.62 -9.11 -6.59
N ILE A 104 11.99 -8.41 -5.65
CA ILE A 104 12.15 -6.96 -5.54
C ILE A 104 13.48 -6.67 -4.86
N ASN A 105 14.38 -6.03 -5.59
CA ASN A 105 15.71 -5.75 -5.07
C ASN A 105 15.77 -4.54 -4.16
N LEU A 106 14.92 -3.54 -4.43
CA LEU A 106 14.98 -2.29 -3.68
C LEU A 106 13.56 -1.79 -3.41
N PRO A 107 12.91 -2.30 -2.36
CA PRO A 107 11.59 -1.79 -1.99
C PRO A 107 11.74 -0.40 -1.36
N ILE A 108 10.91 0.52 -1.80
CA ILE A 108 10.87 1.87 -1.28
C ILE A 108 9.62 1.98 -0.42
N ILE A 109 9.82 2.29 0.86
CA ILE A 109 8.72 2.41 1.81
C ILE A 109 8.05 3.76 1.64
N GLN A 110 6.77 3.74 1.29
CA GLN A 110 5.99 4.97 1.23
C GLN A 110 5.33 5.20 2.59
N PHE A 111 5.74 6.29 3.25
CA PHE A 111 5.28 6.60 4.58
C PHE A 111 3.85 7.13 4.57
N ASN A 112 2.96 6.50 5.34
CA ASN A 112 1.57 6.90 5.48
C ASN A 112 1.27 7.03 6.97
N PRO A 113 1.38 8.23 7.54
CA PRO A 113 1.25 8.39 8.99
C PRO A 113 -0.16 8.11 9.49
N ILE A 114 -0.22 7.61 10.71
CA ILE A 114 -1.46 7.32 11.41
C ILE A 114 -1.44 8.10 12.72
N ASP A 115 -2.50 8.86 12.98
CA ASP A 115 -2.65 9.69 14.18
C ASP A 115 -1.51 10.72 14.26
N ASN A 116 -0.58 10.60 15.20
CA ASN A 116 0.53 11.53 15.34
C ASN A 116 1.63 11.23 14.35
N VAL A 117 2.03 12.23 13.54
CA VAL A 117 3.01 12.02 12.47
C VAL A 117 4.37 11.59 13.04
N GLN A 118 4.82 12.26 14.12
CA GLN A 118 6.13 11.93 14.69
C GLN A 118 6.16 10.54 15.29
N ASP A 119 5.11 10.16 16.01
CA ASP A 119 5.03 8.81 16.58
C ASP A 119 5.01 7.76 15.48
N SER A 120 4.28 8.03 14.42
CA SER A 120 4.19 7.11 13.28
C SER A 120 5.54 6.97 12.59
N PHE A 121 6.26 8.08 12.41
CA PHE A 121 7.58 8.07 11.80
C PHE A 121 8.57 7.29 12.67
N ASP A 122 8.52 7.52 13.99
CA ASP A 122 9.40 6.79 14.90
C ASP A 122 9.12 5.29 14.86
N LEU A 123 7.86 4.92 14.78
CA LEU A 123 7.47 3.52 14.73
C LEU A 123 7.97 2.84 13.46
N ILE A 124 7.80 3.49 12.31
CA ILE A 124 8.25 2.91 11.04
C ILE A 124 9.77 2.82 11.00
N THR A 125 10.44 3.84 11.50
CA THR A 125 11.90 3.88 11.52
C THR A 125 12.46 2.76 12.40
N SER A 126 11.93 2.62 13.61
CA SER A 126 12.41 1.59 14.53
C SER A 126 12.09 0.19 14.02
N THR A 127 10.95 0.03 13.34
CA THR A 127 10.55 -1.27 12.82
C THR A 127 11.53 -1.77 11.75
N PHE A 128 11.94 -0.89 10.85
CA PHE A 128 12.76 -1.30 9.70
C PHE A 128 14.23 -0.98 9.83
N SER A 129 14.67 -0.41 10.96
CA SER A 129 16.06 0.04 11.07
C SER A 129 17.06 -1.11 10.98
N GLY A 130 16.65 -2.33 11.31
CA GLY A 130 17.53 -3.48 11.22
C GLY A 130 17.37 -4.30 9.96
N GLU A 131 16.53 -3.86 9.04
CA GLU A 131 16.18 -4.66 7.86
C GLU A 131 17.05 -4.40 6.64
N SER A 132 17.94 -3.42 6.72
CA SER A 132 18.78 -3.05 5.58
C SER A 132 19.84 -4.11 5.28
N ASN A 133 20.07 -4.98 6.22
CA ASN A 133 21.05 -6.07 6.02
C ASN A 133 20.38 -7.29 5.40
#